data_3b9b5267090f7be0d4e7f60431be0817
#
_entry.id   3b9b5267090f7be0d4e7f60431be0817
#
_cell.length_a   1.000
_cell.length_b   1.000
_cell.length_c   1.000
_cell.angle_alpha   90.00
_cell.angle_beta   90.00
_cell.angle_gamma   90.00
#
_symmetry.space_group_name_H-M   'P 1'
#
loop_
_entity.id
_entity.type
_entity.pdbx_description
1 polymer ?
#
loop_
_entity_poly.entity_id
_entity_poly.type
_entity_poly.pdbx_seq_one_letter_code
_entity_poly.pdbx_strand_id
1 'polypeptide(L)'
;LFGEGFYSDNTEFSVSSRGNAPIVVVDGVQRELYSIDPDAIESVSIQKDALSSMFLGMQSSRGALMITTKEPIKEGFQLSFTGRFGVQSALKIPKPLSGYQYAYLLNEALQNDGKEPFYSYDDFNKFRMQSSPFTHPDVNWYDELLNNSSTTQSYNLNVTGGNKYAQYFISLGYMGENGLFINPSDNGDSHDTNLSLERYMIS
;
A
#
# COMPACT_ATOMS: atom_id res chain seq x y z
N LEU A 1 -0.10 -15.12 -3.68
CA LEU A 1 0.61 -15.19 -2.40
C LEU A 1 1.22 -13.80 -2.15
N PHE A 2 0.43 -12.95 -1.54
CA PHE A 2 0.87 -11.61 -1.11
C PHE A 2 1.57 -11.82 0.22
N GLY A 3 2.89 -11.65 0.23
CA GLY A 3 3.70 -11.75 1.44
C GLY A 3 3.52 -10.52 2.32
N GLU A 4 3.64 -10.72 3.60
CA GLU A 4 3.57 -9.73 4.66
C GLU A 4 4.55 -8.57 4.39
N GLY A 5 4.01 -7.41 4.06
CA GLY A 5 4.75 -6.16 3.90
C GLY A 5 3.99 -5.01 4.50
N PHE A 6 3.58 -5.13 5.79
CA PHE A 6 2.82 -4.09 6.48
C PHE A 6 3.67 -2.91 6.97
N TYR A 7 4.97 -2.91 6.68
CA TYR A 7 5.93 -1.90 7.17
C TYR A 7 6.88 -1.37 6.09
N SER A 8 6.51 -1.42 4.82
CA SER A 8 7.27 -0.68 3.83
C SER A 8 6.50 0.59 3.49
N ASP A 9 7.17 1.70 3.57
CA ASP A 9 6.70 3.05 3.20
C ASP A 9 6.24 3.17 1.73
N ASN A 10 6.02 2.07 1.07
CA ASN A 10 5.64 2.00 -0.32
C ASN A 10 4.42 1.10 -0.46
N THR A 11 3.37 1.62 -1.02
CA THR A 11 2.25 0.89 -1.62
C THR A 11 2.70 -0.01 -2.79
N GLU A 12 3.94 -0.48 -2.76
CA GLU A 12 4.53 -1.32 -3.77
C GLU A 12 4.06 -2.75 -3.59
N PHE A 13 3.45 -3.28 -4.64
CA PHE A 13 3.16 -4.70 -4.73
C PHE A 13 4.48 -5.48 -4.67
N SER A 14 4.75 -6.12 -3.55
CA SER A 14 5.88 -7.04 -3.46
C SER A 14 5.44 -8.39 -4.03
N VAL A 15 6.10 -8.80 -5.10
CA VAL A 15 5.96 -10.16 -5.63
C VAL A 15 7.01 -11.03 -4.99
N SER A 16 6.58 -12.10 -4.30
CA SER A 16 7.49 -13.09 -3.72
C SER A 16 7.41 -14.40 -4.50
N SER A 17 8.56 -14.93 -4.88
CA SER A 17 8.71 -16.25 -5.45
C SER A 17 9.62 -17.07 -4.55
N ARG A 18 9.11 -18.16 -3.96
CA ARG A 18 9.85 -19.03 -3.02
C ARG A 18 10.49 -18.27 -1.85
N GLY A 19 9.80 -17.26 -1.33
CA GLY A 19 10.28 -16.44 -0.19
C GLY A 19 11.27 -15.33 -0.56
N ASN A 20 11.59 -15.14 -1.84
CA ASN A 20 12.48 -14.08 -2.32
C ASN A 20 11.83 -13.25 -3.41
N ALA A 21 12.28 -12.01 -3.58
CA ALA A 21 11.85 -11.17 -4.68
C ALA A 21 12.41 -11.74 -6.02
N PRO A 22 11.55 -12.03 -7.01
CA PRO A 22 12.01 -12.48 -8.32
C PRO A 22 12.71 -11.35 -9.08
N ILE A 23 13.53 -11.71 -10.05
CA ILE A 23 14.07 -10.73 -11.00
C ILE A 23 12.95 -10.31 -11.94
N VAL A 24 12.78 -9.01 -12.13
CA VAL A 24 11.82 -8.47 -13.10
C VAL A 24 12.54 -8.13 -14.38
N VAL A 25 12.05 -8.68 -15.49
CA VAL A 25 12.59 -8.47 -16.83
C VAL A 25 11.47 -7.95 -17.72
N VAL A 26 11.66 -6.77 -18.29
CA VAL A 26 10.70 -6.10 -19.17
C VAL A 26 11.29 -6.02 -20.55
N ASP A 27 10.66 -6.64 -21.53
CA ASP A 27 11.10 -6.72 -22.92
C ASP A 27 12.58 -7.12 -23.05
N GLY A 28 13.03 -8.07 -22.19
CA GLY A 28 14.39 -8.56 -22.17
C GLY A 28 15.39 -7.74 -21.34
N VAL A 29 14.97 -6.62 -20.74
CA VAL A 29 15.82 -5.76 -19.89
C VAL A 29 15.40 -5.86 -18.44
N GLN A 30 16.35 -6.05 -17.53
CA GLN A 30 16.06 -6.04 -16.09
C GLN A 30 15.67 -4.63 -15.64
N ARG A 31 14.50 -4.51 -15.02
CA ARG A 31 13.95 -3.25 -14.47
C ARG A 31 13.27 -3.51 -13.14
N GLU A 32 12.98 -2.44 -12.44
CA GLU A 32 12.17 -2.49 -11.22
C GLU A 32 10.67 -2.48 -11.57
N LEU A 33 9.89 -3.30 -10.87
CA LEU A 33 8.47 -3.50 -11.17
C LEU A 33 7.66 -2.20 -11.10
N TYR A 34 8.00 -1.34 -10.17
CA TYR A 34 7.31 -0.06 -9.96
C TYR A 34 7.60 0.99 -11.05
N SER A 35 8.63 0.77 -11.88
CA SER A 35 8.94 1.68 -12.99
C SER A 35 8.04 1.50 -14.21
N ILE A 36 7.15 0.50 -14.18
CA ILE A 36 6.34 0.11 -15.33
C ILE A 36 4.91 0.55 -15.11
N ASP A 37 4.34 1.18 -16.13
CA ASP A 37 2.91 1.45 -16.16
C ASP A 37 2.12 0.15 -16.36
N PRO A 38 1.23 -0.23 -15.44
CA PRO A 38 0.41 -1.42 -15.59
C PRO A 38 -0.44 -1.43 -16.88
N ASP A 39 -0.85 -0.26 -17.35
CA ASP A 39 -1.65 -0.14 -18.58
C ASP A 39 -0.81 -0.33 -19.86
N ALA A 40 0.51 -0.29 -19.76
CA ALA A 40 1.43 -0.61 -20.88
C ALA A 40 1.74 -2.12 -20.97
N ILE A 41 1.34 -2.93 -19.98
CA ILE A 41 1.63 -4.37 -19.96
C ILE A 41 0.67 -5.13 -20.87
N GLU A 42 1.23 -5.98 -21.73
CA GLU A 42 0.47 -6.94 -22.54
C GLU A 42 0.36 -8.29 -21.83
N SER A 43 1.48 -8.82 -21.35
CA SER A 43 1.51 -10.10 -20.67
C SER A 43 2.54 -10.18 -19.57
N VAL A 44 2.26 -11.04 -18.58
CA VAL A 44 3.15 -11.34 -17.47
C VAL A 44 3.34 -12.85 -17.38
N SER A 45 4.59 -13.30 -17.38
CA SER A 45 4.95 -14.71 -17.25
C SER A 45 5.92 -14.91 -16.11
N ILE A 46 5.66 -15.90 -15.25
CA ILE A 46 6.53 -16.24 -14.13
C ILE A 46 7.36 -17.46 -14.50
N GLN A 47 8.67 -17.26 -14.57
CA GLN A 47 9.65 -18.31 -14.85
C GLN A 47 10.19 -18.88 -13.53
N LYS A 48 9.88 -20.15 -13.25
CA LYS A 48 10.30 -20.83 -12.02
C LYS A 48 11.31 -21.95 -12.28
N ASP A 49 11.51 -22.31 -13.54
CA ASP A 49 12.33 -23.46 -13.95
C ASP A 49 13.78 -23.06 -14.16
N ALA A 50 14.70 -23.98 -13.84
CA ALA A 50 16.13 -23.78 -14.04
C ALA A 50 16.51 -23.53 -15.52
N LEU A 51 15.79 -24.13 -16.46
CA LEU A 51 15.99 -23.94 -17.90
C LEU A 51 15.61 -22.53 -18.38
N SER A 52 14.48 -22.01 -17.92
CA SER A 52 14.04 -20.66 -18.27
C SER A 52 14.93 -19.57 -17.62
N SER A 53 15.60 -19.94 -16.56
CA SER A 53 16.48 -19.03 -15.81
C SER A 53 17.94 -19.03 -16.28
N MET A 54 18.31 -19.92 -17.20
CA MET A 54 19.71 -19.98 -17.73
C MET A 54 20.16 -18.66 -18.38
N PHE A 55 19.23 -17.90 -18.98
CA PHE A 55 19.55 -16.61 -19.60
C PHE A 55 19.84 -15.49 -18.59
N LEU A 56 19.45 -15.68 -17.31
CA LEU A 56 19.57 -14.67 -16.26
C LEU A 56 20.72 -14.93 -15.28
N GLY A 57 21.50 -16.01 -15.51
CA GLY A 57 22.66 -16.37 -14.71
C GLY A 57 22.32 -16.80 -13.29
N MET A 58 23.28 -16.65 -12.36
CA MET A 58 23.16 -17.14 -10.98
C MET A 58 22.05 -16.46 -10.15
N GLN A 59 21.58 -15.30 -10.57
CA GLN A 59 20.49 -14.58 -9.88
C GLN A 59 19.12 -15.22 -10.11
N SER A 60 19.00 -16.10 -11.09
CA SER A 60 17.76 -16.77 -11.48
C SER A 60 17.23 -17.80 -10.47
N SER A 61 18.00 -18.15 -9.44
CA SER A 61 17.58 -19.05 -8.36
C SER A 61 16.31 -18.57 -7.63
N ARG A 62 16.03 -17.28 -7.70
CA ARG A 62 14.84 -16.63 -7.09
C ARG A 62 13.60 -16.67 -7.99
N GLY A 63 13.75 -17.16 -9.24
CA GLY A 63 12.73 -17.04 -10.28
C GLY A 63 12.76 -15.69 -10.97
N ALA A 64 12.08 -15.60 -12.11
CA ALA A 64 11.98 -14.37 -12.89
C ALA A 64 10.53 -14.05 -13.25
N LEU A 65 10.20 -12.77 -13.20
CA LEU A 65 8.96 -12.20 -13.71
C LEU A 65 9.26 -11.57 -15.07
N MET A 66 8.77 -12.20 -16.13
CA MET A 66 8.93 -11.70 -17.49
C MET A 66 7.70 -10.87 -17.84
N ILE A 67 7.90 -9.62 -18.15
CA ILE A 67 6.84 -8.67 -18.55
C ILE A 67 7.08 -8.32 -20.01
N THR A 68 6.04 -8.45 -20.81
CA THR A 68 6.02 -7.99 -22.19
C THR A 68 5.09 -6.78 -22.27
N THR A 69 5.59 -5.69 -22.83
CA THR A 69 4.78 -4.49 -23.07
C THR A 69 4.01 -4.60 -24.36
N LYS A 70 2.94 -3.79 -24.47
CA LYS A 70 2.10 -3.74 -25.66
C LYS A 70 2.90 -3.30 -26.87
N GLU A 71 2.78 -4.06 -27.95
CA GLU A 71 3.40 -3.68 -29.21
C GLU A 71 2.65 -2.51 -29.88
N PRO A 72 3.38 -1.60 -30.55
CA PRO A 72 2.75 -0.56 -31.35
C PRO A 72 1.96 -1.16 -32.50
N ILE A 73 0.89 -0.49 -32.90
CA ILE A 73 0.13 -0.89 -34.09
C ILE A 73 0.97 -0.70 -35.34
N LYS A 74 0.86 -1.65 -36.27
CA LYS A 74 1.68 -1.64 -37.50
C LYS A 74 1.33 -0.52 -38.46
N GLU A 75 0.04 -0.16 -38.55
CA GLU A 75 -0.45 0.90 -39.43
C GLU A 75 -1.57 1.68 -38.73
N GLY A 76 -1.53 3.02 -38.89
CA GLY A 76 -2.54 3.91 -38.35
C GLY A 76 -2.12 4.65 -37.08
N PHE A 77 -3.13 5.20 -36.40
CA PHE A 77 -3.00 5.94 -35.14
C PHE A 77 -4.11 5.54 -34.19
N GLN A 78 -3.75 5.27 -32.95
CA GLN A 78 -4.71 4.96 -31.88
C GLN A 78 -4.35 5.76 -30.64
N LEU A 79 -5.35 6.41 -30.05
CA LEU A 79 -5.28 7.10 -28.79
C LEU A 79 -6.19 6.39 -27.80
N SER A 80 -5.66 6.06 -26.63
CA SER A 80 -6.42 5.48 -25.54
C SER A 80 -6.21 6.29 -24.27
N PHE A 81 -7.32 6.70 -23.65
CA PHE A 81 -7.30 7.35 -22.33
C PHE A 81 -8.07 6.52 -21.34
N THR A 82 -7.46 6.27 -20.19
CA THR A 82 -8.08 5.54 -19.08
C THR A 82 -8.00 6.38 -17.82
N GLY A 83 -9.16 6.69 -17.24
CA GLY A 83 -9.26 7.34 -15.94
C GLY A 83 -9.88 6.39 -14.92
N ARG A 84 -9.27 6.27 -13.74
CA ARG A 84 -9.80 5.49 -12.62
C ARG A 84 -9.87 6.37 -11.38
N PHE A 85 -10.98 6.28 -10.69
CA PHE A 85 -11.17 6.89 -9.39
C PHE A 85 -11.61 5.79 -8.41
N GLY A 86 -10.96 5.74 -7.25
CA GLY A 86 -11.26 4.77 -6.21
C GLY A 86 -11.41 5.44 -4.85
N VAL A 87 -12.18 4.81 -4.00
CA VAL A 87 -12.24 5.12 -2.58
C VAL A 87 -11.75 3.89 -1.83
N GLN A 88 -10.78 4.10 -0.97
CA GLN A 88 -10.24 3.05 -0.12
C GLN A 88 -10.63 3.30 1.33
N SER A 89 -10.85 2.23 2.06
CA SER A 89 -11.13 2.25 3.50
C SER A 89 -10.46 1.08 4.18
N ALA A 90 -10.17 1.22 5.46
CA ALA A 90 -9.63 0.11 6.24
C ALA A 90 -10.66 -1.03 6.32
N LEU A 91 -10.27 -2.24 5.92
CA LEU A 91 -11.12 -3.43 5.99
C LEU A 91 -11.51 -3.78 7.42
N LYS A 92 -10.60 -3.56 8.36
CA LYS A 92 -10.81 -3.82 9.77
C LYS A 92 -9.88 -2.94 10.60
N ILE A 93 -10.47 -2.17 11.48
CA ILE A 93 -9.76 -1.43 12.51
C ILE A 93 -9.95 -2.19 13.82
N PRO A 94 -8.88 -2.55 14.55
CA PRO A 94 -9.00 -3.15 15.87
C PRO A 94 -9.80 -2.22 16.79
N LYS A 95 -10.72 -2.78 17.56
CA LYS A 95 -11.42 -2.00 18.60
C LYS A 95 -10.62 -2.11 19.89
N PRO A 96 -9.96 -1.04 20.35
CA PRO A 96 -9.29 -1.03 21.63
C PRO A 96 -10.30 -1.17 22.76
N LEU A 97 -9.85 -1.63 23.89
CA LEU A 97 -10.64 -1.59 25.12
C LEU A 97 -10.73 -0.14 25.59
N SER A 98 -11.87 0.23 26.20
CA SER A 98 -11.95 1.49 26.92
C SER A 98 -11.03 1.49 28.14
N GLY A 99 -10.64 2.66 28.63
CA GLY A 99 -9.81 2.78 29.83
C GLY A 99 -10.41 2.05 31.02
N TYR A 100 -11.74 2.11 31.18
CA TYR A 100 -12.47 1.35 32.21
C TYR A 100 -12.32 -0.18 32.02
N GLN A 101 -12.52 -0.67 30.79
CA GLN A 101 -12.40 -2.10 30.50
C GLN A 101 -10.98 -2.61 30.71
N TYR A 102 -9.99 -1.82 30.27
CA TYR A 102 -8.58 -2.15 30.49
C TYR A 102 -8.23 -2.23 31.97
N ALA A 103 -8.64 -1.23 32.75
CA ALA A 103 -8.40 -1.20 34.20
C ALA A 103 -9.05 -2.40 34.91
N TYR A 104 -10.27 -2.78 34.51
CA TYR A 104 -10.94 -3.94 35.05
C TYR A 104 -10.19 -5.24 34.77
N LEU A 105 -9.86 -5.49 33.50
CA LEU A 105 -9.16 -6.72 33.10
C LEU A 105 -7.75 -6.81 33.69
N LEU A 106 -7.06 -5.68 33.83
CA LEU A 106 -5.74 -5.67 34.47
C LEU A 106 -5.83 -6.03 35.92
N ASN A 107 -6.78 -5.49 36.67
CA ASN A 107 -6.99 -5.88 38.10
C ASN A 107 -7.38 -7.33 38.23
N GLU A 108 -8.23 -7.85 37.35
CA GLU A 108 -8.59 -9.28 37.34
C GLU A 108 -7.37 -10.18 37.10
N ALA A 109 -6.54 -9.79 36.11
CA ALA A 109 -5.30 -10.53 35.83
C ALA A 109 -4.32 -10.52 37.03
N LEU A 110 -4.16 -9.35 37.67
CA LEU A 110 -3.31 -9.26 38.89
C LEU A 110 -3.84 -10.10 40.04
N GLN A 111 -5.15 -10.12 40.27
CA GLN A 111 -5.76 -10.95 41.28
C GLN A 111 -5.56 -12.45 41.01
N ASN A 112 -5.68 -12.87 39.75
CA ASN A 112 -5.42 -14.24 39.33
C ASN A 112 -3.95 -14.67 39.57
N ASP A 113 -3.01 -13.70 39.46
CA ASP A 113 -1.60 -13.87 39.77
C ASP A 113 -1.30 -13.76 41.29
N GLY A 114 -2.31 -13.56 42.15
CA GLY A 114 -2.14 -13.37 43.58
C GLY A 114 -1.51 -12.03 43.97
N LYS A 115 -1.61 -11.05 43.11
CA LYS A 115 -1.09 -9.69 43.34
C LYS A 115 -2.22 -8.73 43.72
N GLU A 116 -1.85 -7.60 44.37
CA GLU A 116 -2.80 -6.55 44.70
C GLU A 116 -3.31 -5.84 43.44
N PRO A 117 -4.59 -5.40 43.41
CA PRO A 117 -5.15 -4.59 42.34
C PRO A 117 -4.37 -3.30 42.14
N PHE A 118 -4.13 -2.94 40.90
CA PHE A 118 -3.43 -1.69 40.53
C PHE A 118 -4.35 -0.47 40.57
N TYR A 119 -5.58 -0.62 40.04
CA TYR A 119 -6.58 0.44 40.03
C TYR A 119 -7.53 0.34 41.20
N SER A 120 -7.74 1.49 41.89
CA SER A 120 -8.69 1.62 42.99
C SER A 120 -10.12 1.82 42.51
N TYR A 121 -11.10 1.76 43.43
CA TYR A 121 -12.49 2.06 43.13
C TYR A 121 -12.69 3.52 42.65
N ASP A 122 -11.90 4.46 43.15
CA ASP A 122 -11.94 5.86 42.70
C ASP A 122 -11.44 6.01 41.25
N ASP A 123 -10.42 5.25 40.85
CA ASP A 123 -9.92 5.25 39.49
C ASP A 123 -10.97 4.71 38.50
N PHE A 124 -11.72 3.66 38.88
CA PHE A 124 -12.84 3.18 38.06
C PHE A 124 -13.93 4.22 37.86
N ASN A 125 -14.26 5.00 38.92
CA ASN A 125 -15.21 6.09 38.79
C ASN A 125 -14.72 7.21 37.88
N LYS A 126 -13.42 7.53 37.97
CA LYS A 126 -12.80 8.54 37.08
C LYS A 126 -12.83 8.13 35.61
N PHE A 127 -12.50 6.87 35.30
CA PHE A 127 -12.63 6.33 33.95
C PHE A 127 -14.09 6.35 33.46
N ARG A 128 -15.03 5.90 34.30
CA ARG A 128 -16.44 5.81 33.95
C ARG A 128 -17.08 7.17 33.70
N MET A 129 -16.75 8.15 34.55
CA MET A 129 -17.32 9.50 34.49
C MET A 129 -16.48 10.44 33.62
N GLN A 130 -15.30 9.99 33.15
CA GLN A 130 -14.31 10.82 32.43
C GLN A 130 -14.03 12.16 33.14
N SER A 131 -14.05 12.15 34.47
CA SER A 131 -13.89 13.34 35.29
C SER A 131 -12.44 13.86 35.35
N SER A 132 -11.48 13.08 34.91
CA SER A 132 -10.05 13.39 34.98
C SER A 132 -9.34 12.96 33.69
N PRO A 133 -9.62 13.57 32.52
CA PRO A 133 -9.15 13.11 31.22
C PRO A 133 -7.62 13.13 31.08
N PHE A 134 -6.91 13.95 31.83
CA PHE A 134 -5.44 14.00 31.78
C PHE A 134 -4.76 12.87 32.55
N THR A 135 -5.38 12.38 33.63
CA THR A 135 -4.82 11.30 34.47
C THR A 135 -5.44 9.94 34.18
N HIS A 136 -6.66 9.93 33.67
CA HIS A 136 -7.43 8.73 33.32
C HIS A 136 -7.99 8.90 31.90
N PRO A 137 -7.10 8.96 30.88
CA PRO A 137 -7.53 9.14 29.49
C PRO A 137 -8.29 7.91 28.98
N ASP A 138 -9.29 8.14 28.16
CA ASP A 138 -10.01 7.10 27.43
C ASP A 138 -10.13 7.54 25.97
N VAL A 139 -9.02 7.43 25.24
CA VAL A 139 -8.88 7.91 23.86
C VAL A 139 -8.77 6.72 22.92
N ASN A 140 -9.63 6.67 21.92
CA ASN A 140 -9.46 5.76 20.80
C ASN A 140 -8.54 6.39 19.76
N TRP A 141 -7.26 6.04 19.80
CA TRP A 141 -6.25 6.58 18.89
C TRP A 141 -6.52 6.27 17.41
N TYR A 142 -7.25 5.21 17.11
CA TYR A 142 -7.63 4.93 15.72
C TYR A 142 -8.63 5.95 15.19
N ASP A 143 -9.60 6.36 16.01
CA ASP A 143 -10.59 7.37 15.62
C ASP A 143 -9.99 8.77 15.55
N GLU A 144 -8.95 9.05 16.35
CA GLU A 144 -8.25 10.34 16.35
C GLU A 144 -7.24 10.48 15.20
N LEU A 145 -6.65 9.35 14.73
CA LEU A 145 -5.54 9.39 13.78
C LEU A 145 -5.92 8.92 12.39
N LEU A 146 -7.05 8.22 12.21
CA LEU A 146 -7.41 7.63 10.94
C LEU A 146 -8.73 8.19 10.39
N ASN A 147 -8.68 8.57 9.12
CA ASN A 147 -9.88 8.83 8.33
C ASN A 147 -10.58 7.51 8.00
N ASN A 148 -11.89 7.53 7.92
CA ASN A 148 -12.68 6.36 7.54
C ASN A 148 -12.44 5.94 6.09
N SER A 149 -12.05 6.87 5.24
CA SER A 149 -11.78 6.62 3.82
C SER A 149 -10.76 7.61 3.27
N SER A 150 -10.06 7.20 2.24
CA SER A 150 -9.22 8.07 1.41
C SER A 150 -9.50 7.83 -0.07
N THR A 151 -8.91 8.63 -0.93
CA THR A 151 -9.17 8.60 -2.37
C THR A 151 -7.92 8.19 -3.12
N THR A 152 -8.11 7.41 -4.19
CA THR A 152 -7.10 7.11 -5.18
C THR A 152 -7.57 7.57 -6.55
N GLN A 153 -6.65 8.05 -7.36
CA GLN A 153 -6.92 8.44 -8.74
C GLN A 153 -5.77 8.02 -9.63
N SER A 154 -6.08 7.54 -10.82
CA SER A 154 -5.07 7.27 -11.83
C SER A 154 -5.58 7.67 -13.21
N TYR A 155 -4.69 8.25 -13.99
CA TYR A 155 -4.94 8.66 -15.36
C TYR A 155 -3.83 8.11 -16.22
N ASN A 156 -4.22 7.49 -17.33
CA ASN A 156 -3.28 6.92 -18.28
C ASN A 156 -3.68 7.33 -19.70
N LEU A 157 -2.71 7.81 -20.44
CA LEU A 157 -2.82 8.21 -21.84
C LEU A 157 -1.83 7.41 -22.67
N ASN A 158 -2.33 6.55 -23.54
CA ASN A 158 -1.52 5.77 -24.46
C ASN A 158 -1.73 6.27 -25.89
N VAL A 159 -0.63 6.53 -26.54
CA VAL A 159 -0.58 6.91 -27.95
C VAL A 159 0.22 5.87 -28.70
N THR A 160 -0.39 5.21 -29.64
CA THR A 160 0.29 4.24 -30.49
C THR A 160 0.05 4.54 -31.95
N GLY A 161 1.05 4.36 -32.76
CA GLY A 161 0.93 4.56 -34.19
C GLY A 161 2.10 3.95 -34.96
N GLY A 162 1.88 3.81 -36.25
CA GLY A 162 2.91 3.23 -37.09
C GLY A 162 2.66 3.41 -38.57
N ASN A 163 3.71 3.22 -39.33
CA ASN A 163 3.71 3.10 -40.76
C ASN A 163 4.78 2.05 -41.18
N LYS A 164 5.00 1.91 -42.49
CA LYS A 164 5.97 0.94 -43.03
C LYS A 164 7.42 1.18 -42.58
N TYR A 165 7.73 2.36 -42.05
CA TYR A 165 9.10 2.76 -41.75
C TYR A 165 9.33 2.92 -40.26
N ALA A 166 8.32 3.29 -39.48
CA ALA A 166 8.44 3.52 -38.05
C ALA A 166 7.15 3.17 -37.33
N GLN A 167 7.30 2.62 -36.13
CA GLN A 167 6.21 2.36 -35.19
C GLN A 167 6.59 2.98 -33.84
N TYR A 168 5.59 3.51 -33.13
CA TYR A 168 5.82 4.13 -31.84
C TYR A 168 4.69 3.80 -30.86
N PHE A 169 5.05 3.68 -29.61
CA PHE A 169 4.16 3.58 -28.47
C PHE A 169 4.64 4.56 -27.40
N ILE A 170 3.76 5.42 -26.94
CA ILE A 170 4.04 6.40 -25.88
C ILE A 170 2.96 6.23 -24.82
N SER A 171 3.37 6.01 -23.59
CA SER A 171 2.48 5.95 -22.44
C SER A 171 2.82 7.06 -21.45
N LEU A 172 1.79 7.79 -21.02
CA LEU A 172 1.88 8.79 -19.97
C LEU A 172 0.91 8.40 -18.87
N GLY A 173 1.44 8.15 -17.69
CA GLY A 173 0.68 7.76 -16.50
C GLY A 173 0.81 8.76 -15.37
N TYR A 174 -0.28 9.00 -14.67
CA TYR A 174 -0.32 9.69 -13.38
C TYR A 174 -1.11 8.83 -12.40
N MET A 175 -0.58 8.68 -11.19
CA MET A 175 -1.26 8.04 -10.08
C MET A 175 -1.10 8.91 -8.83
N GLY A 176 -2.23 9.21 -8.21
CA GLY A 176 -2.30 9.90 -6.92
C GLY A 176 -3.05 9.04 -5.91
N GLU A 177 -2.49 8.85 -4.74
CA GLU A 177 -3.07 8.11 -3.64
C GLU A 177 -2.92 8.89 -2.34
N ASN A 178 -4.03 9.08 -1.63
CA ASN A 178 -4.04 9.71 -0.32
C ASN A 178 -4.02 8.63 0.76
N GLY A 179 -3.24 8.86 1.82
CA GLY A 179 -3.23 7.99 3.00
C GLY A 179 -4.51 8.09 3.82
N LEU A 180 -4.65 7.15 4.75
CA LEU A 180 -5.77 7.14 5.70
C LEU A 180 -5.50 7.97 6.97
N PHE A 181 -4.28 8.48 7.17
CA PHE A 181 -3.99 9.29 8.33
C PHE A 181 -4.63 10.68 8.22
N ILE A 182 -5.20 11.14 9.33
CA ILE A 182 -5.72 12.49 9.46
C ILE A 182 -4.54 13.47 9.39
N ASN A 183 -4.65 14.47 8.53
CA ASN A 183 -3.65 15.51 8.42
C ASN A 183 -3.90 16.59 9.49
N PRO A 184 -3.04 16.74 10.51
CA PRO A 184 -3.19 17.78 11.52
C PRO A 184 -3.08 19.20 10.97
N SER A 185 -2.55 19.40 9.76
CA SER A 185 -2.46 20.73 9.14
C SER A 185 -3.84 21.36 8.90
N ASP A 186 -4.91 20.54 8.78
CA ASP A 186 -6.30 21.04 8.70
C ASP A 186 -6.73 21.73 10.00
N ASN A 187 -6.04 21.49 11.11
CA ASN A 187 -6.29 22.10 12.42
C ASN A 187 -5.33 23.26 12.75
N GLY A 188 -4.54 23.74 11.76
CA GLY A 188 -3.62 24.89 11.93
C GLY A 188 -2.22 24.52 12.43
N ASP A 189 -1.90 23.25 12.54
CA ASP A 189 -0.56 22.75 12.81
C ASP A 189 0.28 22.69 11.52
N SER A 190 1.55 23.08 11.57
CA SER A 190 2.40 23.25 10.39
C SER A 190 3.04 21.96 9.86
N HIS A 191 2.65 20.80 10.39
CA HIS A 191 3.28 19.52 10.04
C HIS A 191 2.29 18.66 9.25
N ASP A 192 2.63 18.43 7.99
CA ASP A 192 1.89 17.48 7.13
C ASP A 192 2.33 16.05 7.46
N THR A 193 1.42 15.28 8.07
CA THR A 193 1.62 13.85 8.39
C THR A 193 0.86 12.93 7.44
N ASN A 194 0.19 13.50 6.43
CA ASN A 194 -0.54 12.71 5.46
C ASN A 194 0.44 12.02 4.51
N LEU A 195 0.44 10.69 4.52
CA LEU A 195 1.12 9.87 3.55
C LEU A 195 0.38 9.96 2.22
N SER A 196 0.84 10.82 1.33
CA SER A 196 0.35 10.88 -0.05
C SER A 196 1.42 10.37 -1.00
N LEU A 197 1.01 9.61 -2.01
CA LEU A 197 1.87 9.14 -3.07
C LEU A 197 1.43 9.79 -4.39
N GLU A 198 2.35 10.45 -5.05
CA GLU A 198 2.17 10.90 -6.42
C GLU A 198 3.22 10.25 -7.32
N ARG A 199 2.78 9.64 -8.39
CA ARG A 199 3.65 8.95 -9.34
C ARG A 199 3.36 9.40 -10.76
N TYR A 200 4.40 9.77 -11.46
CA TYR A 200 4.39 10.10 -12.89
C TYR A 200 5.19 9.05 -13.64
N MET A 201 4.61 8.48 -14.68
CA MET A 201 5.21 7.42 -15.49
C MET A 201 5.24 7.84 -16.94
N ILE A 202 6.38 7.65 -17.59
CA ILE A 202 6.57 7.91 -19.03
C ILE A 202 7.30 6.71 -19.62
N SER A 203 6.74 6.15 -20.67
CA SER A 203 7.31 5.01 -21.36
C SER A 203 7.21 5.18 -22.89
#